data_9bf759c325b3555ac07e6b08b4269c47
#
_entry.id   9bf759c325b3555ac07e6b08b4269c47
#
_cell.length_a   1.000
_cell.length_b   1.000
_cell.length_c   1.000
_cell.angle_alpha   90.00
_cell.angle_beta   90.00
_cell.angle_gamma   90.00
#
_symmetry.space_group_name_H-M   'P 1'
#
loop_
_entity.id
_entity.type
_entity.pdbx_description
1 polymer ?
#
loop_
_entity_poly.entity_id
_entity_poly.type
_entity_poly.pdbx_seq_one_letter_code
_entity_poly.pdbx_strand_id
1 'polypeptide(L)'
;LLHDGEVFDIGGIKIECFLVPGHTWGHMVYLIDDKYLFTGDTLWFGADGGYSFISSLAEDNKLAVQSLAELERKLRARGLHPYFITGHTGWTDNFAFAFAHKDKCCSPFKKRVHDPSAPYDAYDESDDTEENAKSGFLKGVGR
;
A
#
# COMPACT_ATOMS: atom_id res chain seq x y z
N LEU A 1 -11.42 6.37 -18.85
CA LEU A 1 -11.16 5.15 -18.10
C LEU A 1 -9.68 4.81 -18.26
N LEU A 2 -8.94 4.62 -17.17
CA LEU A 2 -7.54 4.27 -17.21
C LEU A 2 -7.37 2.75 -17.40
N HIS A 3 -6.27 2.34 -18.06
CA HIS A 3 -5.96 0.95 -18.33
C HIS A 3 -4.64 0.52 -17.67
N ASP A 4 -4.49 -0.79 -17.43
CA ASP A 4 -3.22 -1.34 -16.91
C ASP A 4 -2.08 -1.06 -17.89
N GLY A 5 -0.97 -0.53 -17.36
CA GLY A 5 0.20 -0.15 -18.14
C GLY A 5 0.08 1.16 -18.92
N GLU A 6 -1.03 1.89 -18.77
CA GLU A 6 -1.19 3.19 -19.42
C GLU A 6 -0.19 4.19 -18.85
N VAL A 7 0.48 4.93 -19.75
CA VAL A 7 1.45 5.98 -19.39
C VAL A 7 1.01 7.28 -20.02
N PHE A 8 0.99 8.33 -19.22
CA PHE A 8 0.69 9.69 -19.70
C PHE A 8 1.57 10.73 -18.99
N ASP A 9 1.64 11.91 -19.60
CA ASP A 9 2.38 13.06 -19.09
C ASP A 9 1.41 14.18 -18.72
N ILE A 10 1.59 14.75 -17.54
CA ILE A 10 0.86 15.94 -17.10
C ILE A 10 1.88 17.02 -16.72
N GLY A 11 2.11 17.94 -17.65
CA GLY A 11 3.00 19.09 -17.39
C GLY A 11 4.45 18.70 -17.16
N GLY A 12 4.95 17.64 -17.81
CA GLY A 12 6.29 17.12 -17.66
C GLY A 12 6.45 16.06 -16.54
N ILE A 13 5.37 15.67 -15.91
CA ILE A 13 5.34 14.61 -14.89
C ILE A 13 4.83 13.33 -15.55
N LYS A 14 5.67 12.31 -15.60
CA LYS A 14 5.31 10.99 -16.12
C LYS A 14 4.49 10.23 -15.08
N ILE A 15 3.33 9.72 -15.49
CA ILE A 15 2.45 8.89 -14.66
C ILE A 15 2.20 7.57 -15.36
N GLU A 16 2.49 6.47 -14.69
CA GLU A 16 2.17 5.12 -15.16
C GLU A 16 1.15 4.48 -14.22
N CYS A 17 0.13 3.84 -14.81
CA CYS A 17 -0.96 3.21 -14.10
C CYS A 17 -0.80 1.71 -14.07
N PHE A 18 -1.01 1.09 -12.89
CA PHE A 18 -1.10 -0.37 -12.74
C PHE A 18 -2.47 -0.71 -12.20
N LEU A 19 -3.17 -1.62 -12.87
CA LEU A 19 -4.38 -2.22 -12.32
C LEU A 19 -3.97 -3.29 -11.30
N VAL A 20 -4.36 -3.10 -10.04
CA VAL A 20 -4.03 -3.97 -8.90
C VAL A 20 -5.31 -4.33 -8.16
N PRO A 21 -6.17 -5.17 -8.75
CA PRO A 21 -7.49 -5.47 -8.20
C PRO A 21 -7.40 -6.32 -6.94
N GLY A 22 -8.45 -6.25 -6.11
CA GLY A 22 -8.61 -7.05 -4.92
C GLY A 22 -9.18 -6.27 -3.75
N HIS A 23 -8.58 -5.13 -3.38
CA HIS A 23 -9.26 -4.20 -2.46
C HIS A 23 -10.59 -3.74 -3.08
N THR A 24 -10.54 -3.23 -4.30
CA THR A 24 -11.67 -3.11 -5.21
C THR A 24 -11.32 -3.69 -6.57
N TRP A 25 -12.32 -4.03 -7.39
CA TRP A 25 -12.10 -4.57 -8.75
C TRP A 25 -11.35 -3.62 -9.67
N GLY A 26 -11.54 -2.32 -9.49
CA GLY A 26 -10.92 -1.27 -10.30
C GLY A 26 -9.76 -0.55 -9.64
N HIS A 27 -9.16 -1.13 -8.60
CA HIS A 27 -8.09 -0.45 -7.85
C HIS A 27 -6.86 -0.19 -8.73
N MET A 28 -6.43 1.08 -8.76
CA MET A 28 -5.28 1.54 -9.53
C MET A 28 -4.17 2.02 -8.62
N VAL A 29 -2.96 1.71 -9.01
CA VAL A 29 -1.71 2.19 -8.40
C VAL A 29 -1.00 3.08 -9.40
N TYR A 30 -0.38 4.16 -8.94
CA TYR A 30 0.25 5.17 -9.80
C TYR A 30 1.73 5.29 -9.50
N LEU A 31 2.57 5.09 -10.51
CA LEU A 31 3.99 5.34 -10.46
C LEU A 31 4.31 6.69 -11.10
N ILE A 32 4.86 7.60 -10.31
CA ILE A 32 5.18 8.96 -10.72
C ILE A 32 6.70 9.08 -10.94
N ASP A 33 7.11 9.45 -12.14
CA ASP A 33 8.52 9.66 -12.54
C ASP A 33 9.45 8.49 -12.16
N ASP A 34 8.94 7.25 -12.22
CA ASP A 34 9.64 6.02 -11.78
C ASP A 34 10.14 6.06 -10.31
N LYS A 35 9.71 7.06 -9.54
CA LYS A 35 10.24 7.37 -8.21
C LYS A 35 9.23 7.23 -7.08
N TYR A 36 7.99 7.59 -7.31
CA TYR A 36 6.95 7.57 -6.27
C TYR A 36 5.82 6.65 -6.66
N LEU A 37 5.57 5.62 -5.87
CA LEU A 37 4.49 4.66 -6.08
C LEU A 37 3.36 4.90 -5.08
N PHE A 38 2.26 5.46 -5.56
CA PHE A 38 1.04 5.66 -4.79
C PHE A 38 0.21 4.40 -4.85
N THR A 39 0.24 3.62 -3.79
CA THR A 39 -0.37 2.29 -3.74
C THR A 39 -1.84 2.31 -3.29
N GLY A 40 -2.30 3.43 -2.71
CA GLY A 40 -3.63 3.48 -2.11
C GLY A 40 -3.80 2.34 -1.10
N ASP A 41 -4.91 1.62 -1.22
CA ASP A 41 -5.31 0.56 -0.31
C ASP A 41 -4.91 -0.85 -0.79
N THR A 42 -4.01 -0.96 -1.76
CA THR A 42 -3.46 -2.26 -2.15
C THR A 42 -2.34 -2.72 -1.22
N LEU A 43 -1.69 -1.78 -0.52
CA LEU A 43 -0.57 -2.02 0.39
C LEU A 43 -0.87 -1.40 1.75
N TRP A 44 -0.57 -2.16 2.80
CA TRP A 44 -0.73 -1.76 4.18
C TRP A 44 0.53 -2.08 4.98
N PHE A 45 1.12 -1.09 5.64
CA PHE A 45 2.27 -1.31 6.51
C PHE A 45 1.83 -1.71 7.91
N GLY A 46 2.26 -2.91 8.30
CA GLY A 46 2.21 -3.39 9.67
C GLY A 46 3.55 -3.13 10.38
N ALA A 47 3.63 -3.63 11.59
CA ALA A 47 4.82 -3.56 12.43
C ALA A 47 6.08 -4.14 11.80
N ASP A 48 5.90 -5.18 11.03
CA ASP A 48 6.94 -6.09 10.55
C ASP A 48 7.04 -6.09 9.02
N GLY A 49 6.36 -5.14 8.36
CA GLY A 49 6.44 -4.98 6.91
C GLY A 49 5.10 -4.77 6.23
N GLY A 50 5.16 -4.66 4.90
CA GLY A 50 4.00 -4.45 4.05
C GLY A 50 3.20 -5.73 3.82
N TYR A 51 1.90 -5.60 3.94
CA TYR A 51 0.86 -6.59 3.69
C TYR A 51 -0.04 -6.16 2.54
N SER A 52 -0.71 -7.10 1.91
CA SER A 52 -1.93 -6.77 1.19
C SER A 52 -2.95 -6.12 2.15
N PHE A 53 -3.89 -5.35 1.62
CA PHE A 53 -4.82 -4.56 2.42
C PHE A 53 -5.61 -5.38 3.44
N ILE A 54 -6.30 -4.70 4.35
CA ILE A 54 -7.06 -5.34 5.44
C ILE A 54 -8.13 -6.27 4.89
N SER A 55 -8.08 -7.53 5.31
CA SER A 55 -8.90 -8.62 4.77
C SER A 55 -10.41 -8.40 4.85
N SER A 56 -10.89 -7.71 5.89
CA SER A 56 -12.32 -7.43 6.08
C SER A 56 -12.88 -6.34 5.16
N LEU A 57 -12.02 -5.64 4.43
CA LEU A 57 -12.38 -4.50 3.58
C LEU A 57 -12.06 -4.72 2.09
N ALA A 58 -11.48 -5.86 1.75
CA ALA A 58 -11.19 -6.20 0.36
C ALA A 58 -12.38 -6.94 -0.27
N GLU A 59 -12.65 -6.65 -1.53
CA GLU A 59 -13.66 -7.37 -2.33
C GLU A 59 -13.22 -8.81 -2.60
N ASP A 60 -11.91 -9.02 -2.83
CA ASP A 60 -11.31 -10.36 -3.03
C ASP A 60 -9.89 -10.41 -2.46
N ASN A 61 -9.73 -11.04 -1.31
CA ASN A 61 -8.44 -11.18 -0.62
C ASN A 61 -7.41 -11.99 -1.40
N LYS A 62 -7.84 -13.03 -2.09
CA LYS A 62 -6.94 -13.87 -2.89
C LYS A 62 -6.41 -13.10 -4.08
N LEU A 63 -7.28 -12.39 -4.76
CA LEU A 63 -6.90 -11.54 -5.89
C LEU A 63 -5.99 -10.39 -5.44
N ALA A 64 -6.28 -9.76 -4.29
CA ALA A 64 -5.44 -8.70 -3.72
C ALA A 64 -3.99 -9.15 -3.51
N VAL A 65 -3.81 -10.32 -2.90
CA VAL A 65 -2.48 -10.94 -2.68
C VAL A 65 -1.79 -11.24 -4.02
N GLN A 66 -2.49 -11.81 -4.98
CA GLN A 66 -1.93 -12.12 -6.30
C GLN A 66 -1.53 -10.86 -7.06
N SER A 67 -2.36 -9.83 -7.03
CA SER A 67 -2.11 -8.56 -7.70
C SER A 67 -0.94 -7.80 -7.09
N LEU A 68 -0.79 -7.83 -5.77
CA LEU A 68 0.36 -7.24 -5.08
C LEU A 68 1.67 -7.96 -5.43
N ALA A 69 1.65 -9.28 -5.49
CA ALA A 69 2.82 -10.07 -5.92
C ALA A 69 3.20 -9.78 -7.38
N GLU A 70 2.22 -9.60 -8.26
CA GLU A 70 2.47 -9.23 -9.66
C GLU A 70 3.02 -7.81 -9.78
N LEU A 71 2.55 -6.86 -9.00
CA LEU A 71 3.09 -5.50 -8.93
C LEU A 71 4.57 -5.54 -8.53
N GLU A 72 4.91 -6.27 -7.47
CA GLU A 72 6.31 -6.46 -7.06
C GLU A 72 7.16 -7.01 -8.20
N ARG A 73 6.66 -8.06 -8.88
CA ARG A 73 7.36 -8.69 -10.00
C ARG A 73 7.63 -7.69 -11.13
N LYS A 74 6.63 -6.87 -11.50
CA LYS A 74 6.77 -5.82 -12.52
C LYS A 74 7.85 -4.79 -12.14
N LEU A 75 7.86 -4.33 -10.88
CA LEU A 75 8.85 -3.36 -10.38
C LEU A 75 10.26 -3.95 -10.39
N ARG A 76 10.43 -5.18 -9.88
CA ARG A 76 11.74 -5.88 -9.87
C ARG A 76 12.28 -6.13 -11.26
N ALA A 77 11.47 -6.55 -12.21
CA ALA A 77 11.87 -6.81 -13.58
C ALA A 77 12.44 -5.56 -14.27
N ARG A 78 12.04 -4.38 -13.84
CA ARG A 78 12.51 -3.07 -14.35
C ARG A 78 13.59 -2.44 -13.46
N GLY A 79 14.00 -3.08 -12.37
CA GLY A 79 14.99 -2.53 -11.42
C GLY A 79 14.50 -1.28 -10.71
N LEU A 80 13.20 -1.11 -10.52
CA LEU A 80 12.61 0.06 -9.88
C LEU A 80 12.58 -0.08 -8.36
N HIS A 81 12.99 0.98 -7.67
CA HIS A 81 12.98 1.10 -6.20
C HIS A 81 12.30 2.41 -5.79
N PRO A 82 10.97 2.53 -5.99
CA PRO A 82 10.27 3.75 -5.68
C PRO A 82 10.06 3.94 -4.17
N TYR A 83 9.67 5.14 -3.77
CA TYR A 83 9.02 5.40 -2.50
C TYR A 83 7.60 4.83 -2.57
N PHE A 84 7.26 3.92 -1.66
CA PHE A 84 5.92 3.33 -1.53
C PHE A 84 5.08 4.20 -0.62
N ILE A 85 3.98 4.74 -1.13
CA ILE A 85 3.10 5.67 -0.42
C ILE A 85 1.72 5.02 -0.33
N THR A 86 1.29 4.68 0.87
CA THR A 86 0.01 4.00 1.12
C THR A 86 -1.11 5.00 1.39
N GLY A 87 -2.35 4.54 1.34
CA GLY A 87 -3.51 5.36 1.65
C GLY A 87 -3.64 5.71 3.14
N HIS A 88 -3.11 4.87 4.05
CA HIS A 88 -3.41 4.96 5.49
C HIS A 88 -2.22 4.80 6.43
N THR A 89 -1.12 4.20 5.99
CA THR A 89 -0.03 3.75 6.89
C THR A 89 1.33 4.37 6.60
N GLY A 90 1.33 5.53 5.94
CA GLY A 90 2.56 6.28 5.64
C GLY A 90 3.30 5.79 4.40
N TRP A 91 4.60 5.95 4.40
CA TRP A 91 5.45 5.60 3.26
C TRP A 91 6.77 4.93 3.70
N THR A 92 7.41 4.25 2.76
CA THR A 92 8.77 3.70 2.93
C THR A 92 9.53 3.73 1.60
N ASP A 93 10.84 3.85 1.64
CA ASP A 93 11.76 3.62 0.51
C ASP A 93 12.40 2.21 0.58
N ASN A 94 12.10 1.45 1.63
CA ASN A 94 12.61 0.10 1.81
C ASN A 94 11.76 -0.91 1.03
N PHE A 95 12.25 -1.32 -0.13
CA PHE A 95 11.56 -2.27 -1.02
C PHE A 95 11.27 -3.61 -0.34
N ALA A 96 12.22 -4.14 0.43
CA ALA A 96 12.06 -5.42 1.12
C ALA A 96 10.99 -5.33 2.22
N PHE A 97 10.96 -4.23 2.95
CA PHE A 97 9.93 -3.96 3.96
C PHE A 97 8.54 -3.83 3.31
N ALA A 98 8.45 -3.09 2.20
CA ALA A 98 7.17 -2.88 1.52
C ALA A 98 6.48 -4.18 1.09
N PHE A 99 7.24 -5.22 0.74
CA PHE A 99 6.70 -6.50 0.27
C PHE A 99 6.95 -7.68 1.22
N ALA A 100 7.33 -7.43 2.46
CA ALA A 100 7.74 -8.47 3.42
C ALA A 100 6.66 -9.55 3.64
N HIS A 101 5.40 -9.17 3.61
CA HIS A 101 4.24 -10.05 3.83
C HIS A 101 3.19 -9.90 2.72
N LYS A 102 3.62 -9.69 1.49
CA LYS A 102 2.74 -9.50 0.32
C LYS A 102 1.77 -10.66 0.07
N ASP A 103 2.10 -11.85 0.56
CA ASP A 103 1.32 -13.08 0.46
C ASP A 103 0.17 -13.17 1.48
N LYS A 104 0.02 -12.17 2.32
CA LYS A 104 -0.97 -12.11 3.40
C LYS A 104 -1.71 -10.79 3.42
N CYS A 105 -2.99 -10.85 3.72
CA CYS A 105 -3.75 -9.67 4.09
C CYS A 105 -3.43 -9.25 5.53
N CYS A 106 -3.35 -7.95 5.78
CA CYS A 106 -3.12 -7.44 7.11
C CYS A 106 -4.31 -7.77 8.02
N SER A 107 -4.02 -8.28 9.21
CA SER A 107 -5.02 -8.37 10.27
C SER A 107 -5.22 -6.99 10.90
N PRO A 108 -6.46 -6.52 11.11
CA PRO A 108 -6.72 -5.25 11.75
C PRO A 108 -6.22 -5.19 13.20
N PHE A 109 -5.84 -6.33 13.77
CA PHE A 109 -5.32 -6.46 15.13
C PHE A 109 -3.79 -6.54 15.20
N LYS A 110 -3.09 -6.53 14.06
CA LYS A 110 -1.63 -6.47 14.08
C LYS A 110 -1.17 -5.07 14.43
N LYS A 111 -0.27 -5.01 15.40
CA LYS A 111 0.41 -3.79 15.79
C LYS A 111 1.09 -3.16 14.57
N ARG A 112 0.90 -1.85 14.38
CA ARG A 112 1.61 -1.08 13.37
C ARG A 112 2.95 -0.65 13.90
N VAL A 113 3.95 -0.54 13.04
CA VAL A 113 5.25 0.02 13.37
C VAL A 113 5.41 1.34 12.66
N HIS A 114 5.91 2.25 13.44
CA HIS A 114 6.53 3.44 12.93
C HIS A 114 7.71 3.06 12.03
N ASP A 115 7.63 3.44 10.76
CA ASP A 115 8.79 3.40 9.87
C ASP A 115 9.66 4.63 10.18
N PRO A 116 10.88 4.45 10.75
CA PRO A 116 11.72 5.59 11.11
C PRO A 116 12.23 6.37 9.90
N SER A 117 12.06 5.87 8.67
CA SER A 117 12.34 6.59 7.43
C SER A 117 11.16 7.44 6.95
N ALA A 118 9.97 7.23 7.48
CA ALA A 118 8.79 7.99 7.13
C ALA A 118 8.79 9.35 7.83
N PRO A 119 8.64 10.47 7.11
CA PRO A 119 8.57 11.80 7.73
C PRO A 119 7.23 12.03 8.46
N TYR A 120 6.27 11.16 8.25
CA TYR A 120 4.95 11.24 8.83
C TYR A 120 4.46 9.84 9.20
N ASP A 121 4.24 9.66 10.49
CA ASP A 121 3.53 8.51 11.03
C ASP A 121 2.16 8.95 11.52
N ALA A 122 1.11 8.43 10.92
CA ALA A 122 -0.26 8.76 11.29
C ALA A 122 -0.69 8.10 12.60
N TYR A 123 0.18 7.28 13.22
CA TYR A 123 -0.17 6.48 14.39
C TYR A 123 0.85 6.59 15.50
N ASP A 124 0.38 7.08 16.65
CA ASP A 124 1.08 7.00 17.90
C ASP A 124 1.03 5.55 18.43
N GLU A 125 2.18 4.99 18.81
CA GLU A 125 2.28 3.65 19.41
C GLU A 125 1.43 3.49 20.68
N SER A 126 1.09 4.60 21.36
CA SER A 126 0.22 4.60 22.53
C SER A 126 -1.24 4.24 22.21
N ASP A 127 -1.64 4.32 20.94
CA ASP A 127 -2.98 3.97 20.47
C ASP A 127 -3.18 2.47 20.17
N ASP A 128 -2.13 1.66 20.29
CA ASP A 128 -2.10 0.24 19.91
C ASP A 128 -2.62 -0.73 21.00
N THR A 129 -3.58 -0.35 21.80
CA THR A 129 -4.34 -1.33 22.60
C THR A 129 -5.38 -2.02 21.71
N GLU A 130 -5.70 -3.30 21.98
CA GLU A 130 -6.75 -4.05 21.23
C GLU A 130 -8.08 -3.28 21.15
N GLU A 131 -8.37 -2.45 22.13
CA GLU A 131 -9.56 -1.63 22.21
C GLU A 131 -9.48 -0.42 21.27
N ASN A 132 -8.30 0.16 21.10
CA ASN A 132 -8.02 1.29 20.23
C ASN A 132 -7.84 0.85 18.76
N ALA A 133 -7.33 -0.36 18.50
CA ALA A 133 -7.29 -0.92 17.13
C ALA A 133 -8.70 -0.99 16.53
N LYS A 134 -9.72 -1.33 17.33
CA LYS A 134 -11.13 -1.32 16.90
C LYS A 134 -11.68 0.10 16.71
N SER A 135 -11.23 1.07 17.51
CA SER A 135 -11.70 2.45 17.45
C SER A 135 -10.90 3.32 16.49
N GLY A 136 -9.61 3.06 16.33
CA GLY A 136 -8.71 3.75 15.39
C GLY A 136 -9.07 3.48 13.94
N PHE A 137 -9.56 2.27 13.65
CA PHE A 137 -10.11 1.91 12.36
C PHE A 137 -11.31 2.79 11.96
N LEU A 138 -12.18 3.13 12.91
CA LEU A 138 -13.33 4.02 12.69
C LEU A 138 -12.93 5.50 12.65
N LYS A 139 -11.83 5.90 13.31
CA LYS A 139 -11.34 7.29 13.32
C LYS A 139 -10.51 7.65 12.08
N GLY A 140 -9.84 6.68 11.46
CA GLY A 140 -9.03 6.90 10.24
C GLY A 140 -9.85 7.09 8.97
N VAL A 141 -11.13 6.70 8.98
CA VAL A 141 -12.06 6.85 7.84
C VAL A 141 -12.64 8.28 7.71
N GLY A 142 -12.35 9.17 8.65
CA GLY A 142 -12.94 10.52 8.74
C GLY A 142 -11.96 11.69 8.69
N ARG A 143 -10.75 11.51 8.15
CA ARG A 143 -9.80 12.63 8.02
C ARG A 143 -9.19 12.70 6.65
#